data_8cda5af5573da887d5d1d540f42ec09f
#
_entry.id   8cda5af5573da887d5d1d540f42ec09f
#
_cell.length_a   1.000
_cell.length_b   1.000
_cell.length_c   1.000
_cell.angle_alpha   90.00
_cell.angle_beta   90.00
_cell.angle_gamma   90.00
#
_symmetry.space_group_name_H-M   'P 1'
#
loop_
_entity.id
_entity.type
_entity.pdbx_description
1 polymer ?
#
loop_
_entity_poly.entity_id
_entity_poly.type
_entity_poly.pdbx_seq_one_letter_code
_entity_poly.pdbx_strand_id
1 'polypeptide(L)'
;MIKIEHLQKYFNRGKRSELHVLNDITLELPQTGLVCILGESGSGKTTLLNTVGGLDVFQGGTLTVDETILKKYEPKKIEHLRCEKFGYIFQNYYLLQDYTVAYNVKLALSHYDLTDKEKDERVSYVLEQLGIGRYKKKLVSKSSGGQQQRVSIARALVKSPQIILADEPTGNLDEENTIRTMSILRAISKECLVILVSHERRIAEFFADRILEIKDGEITKDYDNHSGSSYERSDDGNIYLPELTCQAMQSYENEIEVYQNADSKEEPIRLKMAWKSGKLYIRSDMASDVIFAGEEAGCEIFDEPRPKLEMEDVENFSYELSPLEMSKKSGLSWKATWRMTLENLKLLGKKQAFIVVILLITAIMLSL
;
A
#
# COMPACT_ATOMS: atom_id res chain seq x y z
N MET A 1 -3.85 10.55 19.28
CA MET A 1 -2.48 10.16 19.70
C MET A 1 -2.48 8.69 20.12
N ILE A 2 -1.47 7.92 19.68
CA ILE A 2 -1.30 6.53 20.11
C ILE A 2 -0.10 6.46 21.05
N LYS A 3 -0.28 5.83 22.22
CA LYS A 3 0.78 5.53 23.16
C LYS A 3 0.81 4.05 23.47
N ILE A 4 1.96 3.45 23.38
CA ILE A 4 2.23 2.04 23.65
C ILE A 4 3.24 1.98 24.79
N GLU A 5 2.96 1.20 25.83
CA GLU A 5 3.83 1.06 27.00
C GLU A 5 4.02 -0.42 27.32
N HIS A 6 5.25 -0.90 27.22
CA HIS A 6 5.65 -2.27 27.54
C HIS A 6 4.83 -3.36 26.86
N LEU A 7 4.47 -3.13 25.58
CA LEU A 7 3.61 -4.04 24.82
C LEU A 7 4.30 -5.36 24.55
N GLN A 8 3.60 -6.46 24.90
CA GLN A 8 4.10 -7.81 24.69
C GLN A 8 3.10 -8.67 23.94
N LYS A 9 3.58 -9.36 22.92
CA LYS A 9 2.77 -10.24 22.10
C LYS A 9 3.40 -11.61 21.95
N TYR A 10 2.65 -12.64 22.32
CA TYR A 10 3.02 -14.03 22.15
C TYR A 10 2.01 -14.75 21.25
N PHE A 11 2.49 -15.63 20.38
CA PHE A 11 1.68 -16.66 19.77
C PHE A 11 1.88 -17.99 20.52
N ASN A 12 0.82 -18.78 20.61
CA ASN A 12 0.83 -20.10 21.27
C ASN A 12 1.40 -20.09 22.70
N ARG A 13 1.14 -19.05 23.48
CA ARG A 13 1.65 -18.88 24.85
C ARG A 13 1.37 -20.12 25.70
N GLY A 14 2.39 -20.62 26.40
CA GLY A 14 2.33 -21.81 27.24
C GLY A 14 2.38 -23.14 26.48
N LYS A 15 2.61 -23.14 25.16
CA LYS A 15 2.80 -24.36 24.35
C LYS A 15 4.27 -24.52 23.94
N ARG A 16 4.64 -25.74 23.47
CA ARG A 16 5.99 -25.99 22.92
C ARG A 16 6.35 -25.07 21.73
N SER A 17 5.36 -24.59 21.01
CA SER A 17 5.49 -23.67 19.87
C SER A 17 5.24 -22.22 20.25
N GLU A 18 5.53 -21.85 21.49
CA GLU A 18 5.46 -20.46 21.93
C GLU A 18 6.45 -19.61 21.15
N LEU A 19 5.96 -18.48 20.62
CA LEU A 19 6.76 -17.51 19.90
C LEU A 19 6.50 -16.13 20.49
N HIS A 20 7.53 -15.48 21.03
CA HIS A 20 7.49 -14.09 21.48
C HIS A 20 7.77 -13.18 20.29
N VAL A 21 6.78 -12.46 19.80
CA VAL A 21 6.86 -11.71 18.54
C VAL A 21 7.03 -10.22 18.76
N LEU A 22 6.44 -9.66 19.83
CA LEU A 22 6.70 -8.27 20.23
C LEU A 22 7.23 -8.30 21.66
N ASN A 23 8.43 -7.74 21.82
CA ASN A 23 9.17 -7.76 23.06
C ASN A 23 9.34 -6.33 23.59
N ASP A 24 8.57 -5.99 24.61
CA ASP A 24 8.65 -4.74 25.38
C ASP A 24 8.59 -3.46 24.53
N ILE A 25 7.68 -3.41 23.57
CA ILE A 25 7.53 -2.24 22.70
C ILE A 25 6.98 -1.06 23.52
N THR A 26 7.75 0.02 23.56
CA THR A 26 7.33 1.33 24.12
C THR A 26 7.49 2.40 23.06
N LEU A 27 6.41 3.09 22.71
CA LEU A 27 6.35 4.01 21.58
C LEU A 27 5.22 5.02 21.75
N GLU A 28 5.47 6.26 21.34
CA GLU A 28 4.46 7.31 21.24
C GLU A 28 4.39 7.81 19.79
N LEU A 29 3.19 7.80 19.20
CA LEU A 29 2.97 8.21 17.83
C LEU A 29 2.21 9.54 17.76
N PRO A 30 2.49 10.40 16.76
CA PRO A 30 1.87 11.71 16.62
C PRO A 30 0.36 11.60 16.29
N GLN A 31 -0.30 12.75 16.17
CA GLN A 31 -1.72 12.80 15.73
C GLN A 31 -1.84 12.77 14.22
N THR A 32 -0.87 13.31 13.50
CA THR A 32 -0.82 13.36 12.04
C THR A 32 0.59 13.01 11.57
N GLY A 33 0.75 12.75 10.29
CA GLY A 33 2.03 12.42 9.67
C GLY A 33 2.08 10.98 9.18
N LEU A 34 3.09 10.68 8.38
CA LEU A 34 3.36 9.36 7.83
C LEU A 34 4.52 8.71 8.61
N VAL A 35 4.20 7.71 9.42
CA VAL A 35 5.17 6.91 10.18
C VAL A 35 5.38 5.58 9.48
N CYS A 36 6.62 5.26 9.11
CA CYS A 36 6.96 4.01 8.47
C CYS A 36 7.66 3.04 9.44
N ILE A 37 7.15 1.82 9.55
CA ILE A 37 7.76 0.71 10.29
C ILE A 37 8.54 -0.15 9.28
N LEU A 38 9.86 -0.10 9.38
CA LEU A 38 10.79 -0.88 8.55
C LEU A 38 11.32 -2.10 9.30
N GLY A 39 11.65 -3.15 8.57
CA GLY A 39 12.31 -4.34 9.10
C GLY A 39 12.24 -5.49 8.12
N GLU A 40 13.01 -6.54 8.38
CA GLU A 40 13.01 -7.77 7.59
C GLU A 40 11.69 -8.55 7.72
N SER A 41 11.44 -9.49 6.81
CA SER A 41 10.30 -10.39 6.93
C SER A 41 10.39 -11.19 8.25
N GLY A 42 9.25 -11.27 8.96
CA GLY A 42 9.19 -11.97 10.26
C GLY A 42 9.65 -11.15 11.48
N SER A 43 10.10 -9.90 11.32
CA SER A 43 10.56 -9.05 12.45
C SER A 43 9.44 -8.58 13.40
N GLY A 44 8.16 -8.81 13.08
CA GLY A 44 7.01 -8.42 13.91
C GLY A 44 6.23 -7.18 13.43
N LYS A 45 6.57 -6.57 12.29
CA LYS A 45 5.92 -5.35 11.74
C LYS A 45 4.40 -5.47 11.64
N THR A 46 3.94 -6.42 10.84
CA THR A 46 2.50 -6.69 10.64
C THR A 46 1.81 -7.05 11.95
N THR A 47 2.50 -7.76 12.85
CA THR A 47 1.96 -8.09 14.17
C THR A 47 1.79 -6.83 15.04
N LEU A 48 2.76 -5.92 15.01
CA LEU A 48 2.65 -4.63 15.70
C LEU A 48 1.49 -3.81 15.14
N LEU A 49 1.40 -3.67 13.81
CA LEU A 49 0.32 -2.95 13.14
C LEU A 49 -1.05 -3.53 13.50
N ASN A 50 -1.20 -4.85 13.43
CA ASN A 50 -2.45 -5.55 13.74
C ASN A 50 -2.82 -5.45 15.22
N THR A 51 -1.83 -5.46 16.12
CA THR A 51 -2.06 -5.30 17.56
C THR A 51 -2.53 -3.88 17.87
N VAL A 52 -1.88 -2.86 17.31
CA VAL A 52 -2.29 -1.45 17.45
C VAL A 52 -3.71 -1.25 16.91
N GLY A 53 -4.01 -1.83 15.77
CA GLY A 53 -5.33 -1.76 15.14
C GLY A 53 -6.41 -2.62 15.78
N GLY A 54 -6.07 -3.43 16.80
CA GLY A 54 -7.03 -4.32 17.47
C GLY A 54 -7.54 -5.47 16.62
N LEU A 55 -6.78 -5.87 15.58
CA LEU A 55 -7.01 -7.09 14.83
C LEU A 55 -6.36 -8.29 15.51
N ASP A 56 -5.38 -8.03 16.37
CA ASP A 56 -4.70 -9.04 17.15
C ASP A 56 -4.69 -8.69 18.64
N VAL A 57 -4.58 -9.69 19.49
CA VAL A 57 -4.56 -9.52 20.95
C VAL A 57 -3.13 -9.44 21.47
N PHE A 58 -2.89 -8.65 22.50
CA PHE A 58 -1.61 -8.59 23.22
C PHE A 58 -1.75 -9.19 24.62
N GLN A 59 -0.64 -9.62 25.23
CA GLN A 59 -0.65 -10.32 26.50
C GLN A 59 -0.02 -9.54 27.64
N GLY A 60 0.63 -8.42 27.36
CA GLY A 60 1.23 -7.53 28.37
C GLY A 60 1.33 -6.11 27.86
N GLY A 61 1.46 -5.15 28.79
CA GLY A 61 1.58 -3.73 28.47
C GLY A 61 0.24 -2.99 28.38
N THR A 62 0.32 -1.76 27.86
CA THR A 62 -0.83 -0.86 27.70
C THR A 62 -0.81 -0.24 26.31
N LEU A 63 -1.96 -0.24 25.66
CA LEU A 63 -2.19 0.50 24.41
C LEU A 63 -3.22 1.59 24.67
N THR A 64 -2.85 2.84 24.45
CA THR A 64 -3.72 4.00 24.57
C THR A 64 -3.95 4.60 23.20
N VAL A 65 -5.22 4.78 22.82
CA VAL A 65 -5.61 5.47 21.58
C VAL A 65 -6.51 6.63 21.97
N ASP A 66 -6.03 7.85 21.85
CA ASP A 66 -6.62 9.06 22.40
C ASP A 66 -6.92 8.90 23.91
N GLU A 67 -8.18 8.89 24.29
CA GLU A 67 -8.62 8.71 25.68
C GLU A 67 -8.89 7.24 26.06
N THR A 68 -8.85 6.33 25.08
CA THR A 68 -9.17 4.92 25.28
C THR A 68 -7.96 4.13 25.70
N ILE A 69 -7.93 3.67 26.95
CA ILE A 69 -6.86 2.84 27.50
C ILE A 69 -7.25 1.36 27.45
N LEU A 70 -6.36 0.54 26.86
CA LEU A 70 -6.48 -0.90 26.73
C LEU A 70 -5.31 -1.57 27.46
N LYS A 71 -5.56 -2.26 28.56
CA LYS A 71 -4.59 -3.11 29.30
C LYS A 71 -4.72 -4.58 28.97
N LYS A 72 -5.76 -4.93 28.24
CA LYS A 72 -6.08 -6.27 27.72
C LYS A 72 -7.01 -6.14 26.53
N TYR A 73 -7.25 -7.25 25.86
CA TYR A 73 -8.24 -7.30 24.78
C TYR A 73 -9.65 -7.07 25.32
N GLU A 74 -10.26 -5.94 24.99
CA GLU A 74 -11.63 -5.55 25.33
C GLU A 74 -12.46 -5.41 24.06
N PRO A 75 -13.21 -6.46 23.64
CA PRO A 75 -13.86 -6.51 22.33
C PRO A 75 -14.69 -5.27 21.99
N LYS A 76 -15.50 -4.78 22.93
CA LYS A 76 -16.38 -3.62 22.69
C LYS A 76 -15.60 -2.32 22.44
N LYS A 77 -14.55 -2.06 23.23
CA LYS A 77 -13.72 -0.87 23.04
C LYS A 77 -12.95 -0.95 21.72
N ILE A 78 -12.42 -2.13 21.41
CA ILE A 78 -11.66 -2.36 20.17
C ILE A 78 -12.57 -2.24 18.95
N GLU A 79 -13.79 -2.78 19.00
CA GLU A 79 -14.78 -2.64 17.93
C GLU A 79 -15.12 -1.16 17.68
N HIS A 80 -15.34 -0.41 18.74
CA HIS A 80 -15.58 1.03 18.68
C HIS A 80 -14.41 1.77 18.01
N LEU A 81 -13.16 1.54 18.47
CA LEU A 81 -11.97 2.13 17.88
C LEU A 81 -11.83 1.76 16.40
N ARG A 82 -12.04 0.51 16.02
CA ARG A 82 -11.94 0.06 14.62
C ARG A 82 -12.98 0.73 13.73
N CYS A 83 -14.17 0.94 14.24
CA CYS A 83 -15.21 1.61 13.49
C CYS A 83 -14.96 3.11 13.35
N GLU A 84 -14.62 3.81 14.43
CA GLU A 84 -14.50 5.27 14.44
C GLU A 84 -13.14 5.77 14.00
N LYS A 85 -12.06 5.16 14.50
CA LYS A 85 -10.73 5.74 14.44
C LYS A 85 -9.87 5.17 13.33
N PHE A 86 -9.96 3.86 13.05
CA PHE A 86 -9.02 3.17 12.17
C PHE A 86 -9.54 2.96 10.76
N GLY A 87 -8.74 3.30 9.75
CA GLY A 87 -8.84 2.83 8.37
C GLY A 87 -7.79 1.76 8.11
N TYR A 88 -8.13 0.68 7.40
CA TYR A 88 -7.20 -0.41 7.10
C TYR A 88 -6.97 -0.55 5.61
N ILE A 89 -5.67 -0.63 5.24
CA ILE A 89 -5.20 -0.95 3.90
C ILE A 89 -4.33 -2.19 4.04
N PHE A 90 -4.75 -3.29 3.44
CA PHE A 90 -4.07 -4.58 3.55
C PHE A 90 -3.29 -4.91 2.28
N GLN A 91 -2.19 -5.63 2.39
CA GLN A 91 -1.37 -6.12 1.29
C GLN A 91 -2.19 -6.91 0.25
N ASN A 92 -3.08 -7.79 0.69
CA ASN A 92 -3.95 -8.60 -0.18
C ASN A 92 -5.31 -7.94 -0.48
N TYR A 93 -5.46 -6.64 -0.23
CA TYR A 93 -6.64 -5.82 -0.44
C TYR A 93 -7.89 -6.28 0.33
N TYR A 94 -8.14 -7.57 0.51
CA TYR A 94 -9.35 -8.18 1.10
C TYR A 94 -10.65 -7.56 0.57
N LEU A 95 -10.74 -7.48 -0.76
CA LEU A 95 -11.92 -7.01 -1.47
C LEU A 95 -12.84 -8.17 -1.86
N LEU A 96 -14.13 -7.92 -1.83
CA LEU A 96 -15.14 -8.86 -2.28
C LEU A 96 -15.13 -8.87 -3.83
N GLN A 97 -14.53 -9.90 -4.40
CA GLN A 97 -14.22 -10.00 -5.84
C GLN A 97 -15.47 -10.01 -6.73
N ASP A 98 -16.56 -10.61 -6.26
CA ASP A 98 -17.83 -10.75 -6.99
C ASP A 98 -18.74 -9.53 -6.85
N TYR A 99 -18.29 -8.51 -6.13
CA TYR A 99 -19.03 -7.26 -5.93
C TYR A 99 -18.37 -6.09 -6.66
N THR A 100 -19.17 -5.04 -6.87
CA THR A 100 -18.68 -3.83 -7.54
C THR A 100 -17.70 -3.05 -6.66
N VAL A 101 -16.91 -2.20 -7.31
CA VAL A 101 -16.04 -1.22 -6.65
C VAL A 101 -16.82 -0.39 -5.63
N ALA A 102 -17.95 0.20 -6.05
CA ALA A 102 -18.77 1.01 -5.16
C ALA A 102 -19.32 0.23 -3.96
N TYR A 103 -19.72 -1.03 -4.15
CA TYR A 103 -20.23 -1.86 -3.07
C TYR A 103 -19.16 -2.14 -2.00
N ASN A 104 -17.92 -2.49 -2.43
CA ASN A 104 -16.79 -2.71 -1.52
C ASN A 104 -16.50 -1.50 -0.64
N VAL A 105 -16.57 -0.29 -1.20
CA VAL A 105 -16.36 0.95 -0.44
C VAL A 105 -17.56 1.27 0.44
N LYS A 106 -18.80 1.12 -0.07
CA LYS A 106 -20.04 1.39 0.67
C LYS A 106 -20.19 0.50 1.92
N LEU A 107 -19.61 -0.70 1.89
CA LEU A 107 -19.65 -1.64 3.03
C LEU A 107 -19.02 -1.06 4.29
N ALA A 108 -17.99 -0.23 4.18
CA ALA A 108 -17.36 0.44 5.31
C ALA A 108 -18.29 1.44 6.02
N LEU A 109 -19.36 1.88 5.36
CA LEU A 109 -20.36 2.79 5.90
C LEU A 109 -21.56 2.08 6.57
N SER A 110 -21.51 0.76 6.73
CA SER A 110 -22.65 -0.03 7.27
C SER A 110 -23.00 0.31 8.73
N HIS A 111 -22.02 0.78 9.49
CA HIS A 111 -22.18 1.12 10.91
C HIS A 111 -22.53 2.60 11.16
N TYR A 112 -22.70 3.40 10.10
CA TYR A 112 -23.02 4.82 10.21
C TYR A 112 -24.48 5.08 9.87
N ASP A 113 -25.08 6.05 10.57
CA ASP A 113 -26.49 6.42 10.39
C ASP A 113 -26.65 7.40 9.21
N LEU A 114 -26.39 6.87 8.02
CA LEU A 114 -26.51 7.55 6.74
C LEU A 114 -27.57 6.89 5.89
N THR A 115 -28.32 7.69 5.15
CA THR A 115 -29.22 7.20 4.11
C THR A 115 -28.44 6.53 2.98
N ASP A 116 -29.09 5.68 2.18
CA ASP A 116 -28.44 5.06 1.01
C ASP A 116 -27.93 6.11 0.01
N LYS A 117 -28.62 7.23 -0.14
CA LYS A 117 -28.23 8.33 -1.01
C LYS A 117 -26.94 9.01 -0.52
N GLU A 118 -26.85 9.36 0.76
CA GLU A 118 -25.65 9.96 1.36
C GLU A 118 -24.45 9.02 1.27
N LYS A 119 -24.66 7.70 1.49
CA LYS A 119 -23.61 6.69 1.29
C LYS A 119 -23.12 6.67 -0.15
N ASP A 120 -24.03 6.70 -1.13
CA ASP A 120 -23.69 6.64 -2.54
C ASP A 120 -22.98 7.93 -3.03
N GLU A 121 -23.37 9.09 -2.53
CA GLU A 121 -22.72 10.38 -2.79
C GLU A 121 -21.29 10.39 -2.23
N ARG A 122 -21.13 9.97 -0.97
CA ARG A 122 -19.82 9.90 -0.32
C ARG A 122 -18.87 8.90 -0.98
N VAL A 123 -19.37 7.71 -1.34
CA VAL A 123 -18.62 6.72 -2.11
C VAL A 123 -18.19 7.27 -3.46
N SER A 124 -19.10 7.94 -4.18
CA SER A 124 -18.78 8.53 -5.48
C SER A 124 -17.68 9.57 -5.36
N TYR A 125 -17.79 10.46 -4.38
CA TYR A 125 -16.77 11.49 -4.11
C TYR A 125 -15.38 10.86 -3.89
N VAL A 126 -15.26 9.90 -2.98
CA VAL A 126 -13.97 9.27 -2.67
C VAL A 126 -13.38 8.55 -3.90
N LEU A 127 -14.21 7.85 -4.67
CA LEU A 127 -13.77 7.17 -5.88
C LEU A 127 -13.31 8.15 -6.97
N GLU A 128 -13.95 9.31 -7.07
CA GLU A 128 -13.55 10.39 -7.99
C GLU A 128 -12.21 10.99 -7.58
N GLN A 129 -12.02 11.33 -6.30
CA GLN A 129 -10.74 11.83 -5.79
C GLN A 129 -9.58 10.88 -6.07
N LEU A 130 -9.81 9.57 -5.95
CA LEU A 130 -8.80 8.54 -6.24
C LEU A 130 -8.68 8.19 -7.75
N GLY A 131 -9.36 8.91 -8.64
CA GLY A 131 -9.30 8.72 -10.10
C GLY A 131 -9.91 7.40 -10.58
N ILE A 132 -10.77 6.77 -9.78
CA ILE A 132 -11.44 5.50 -10.12
C ILE A 132 -12.97 5.61 -10.17
N GLY A 133 -13.53 6.80 -10.18
CA GLY A 133 -14.98 7.07 -10.22
C GLY A 133 -15.69 6.39 -11.40
N ARG A 134 -15.04 6.37 -12.59
CA ARG A 134 -15.57 5.69 -13.79
C ARG A 134 -15.76 4.18 -13.63
N TYR A 135 -15.06 3.57 -12.66
CA TYR A 135 -15.10 2.13 -12.41
C TYR A 135 -16.10 1.72 -11.32
N LYS A 136 -16.86 2.64 -10.74
CA LYS A 136 -17.73 2.37 -9.58
C LYS A 136 -18.70 1.18 -9.75
N LYS A 137 -19.16 0.91 -10.99
CA LYS A 137 -20.06 -0.20 -11.33
C LYS A 137 -19.32 -1.48 -11.76
N LYS A 138 -17.99 -1.43 -11.93
CA LYS A 138 -17.17 -2.56 -12.38
C LYS A 138 -17.00 -3.55 -11.21
N LEU A 139 -16.98 -4.85 -11.53
CA LEU A 139 -16.62 -5.89 -10.55
C LEU A 139 -15.14 -5.76 -10.17
N VAL A 140 -14.82 -5.98 -8.92
CA VAL A 140 -13.42 -5.91 -8.43
C VAL A 140 -12.55 -6.95 -9.11
N SER A 141 -13.06 -8.18 -9.35
CA SER A 141 -12.35 -9.25 -10.08
C SER A 141 -11.89 -8.87 -11.50
N LYS A 142 -12.47 -7.84 -12.08
CA LYS A 142 -12.11 -7.32 -13.42
C LYS A 142 -11.18 -6.10 -13.35
N SER A 143 -10.73 -5.69 -12.16
CA SER A 143 -9.90 -4.50 -11.94
C SER A 143 -8.42 -4.88 -11.87
N SER A 144 -7.51 -4.00 -12.37
CA SER A 144 -6.07 -4.18 -12.24
C SER A 144 -5.62 -4.05 -10.77
N GLY A 145 -4.40 -4.51 -10.45
CA GLY A 145 -3.84 -4.42 -9.10
C GLY A 145 -3.87 -3.00 -8.54
N GLY A 146 -3.40 -2.02 -9.30
CA GLY A 146 -3.45 -0.61 -8.90
C GLY A 146 -4.87 -0.06 -8.74
N GLN A 147 -5.87 -0.55 -9.53
CA GLN A 147 -7.27 -0.20 -9.31
C GLN A 147 -7.80 -0.83 -8.01
N GLN A 148 -7.49 -2.10 -7.74
CA GLN A 148 -7.88 -2.79 -6.51
C GLN A 148 -7.26 -2.11 -5.28
N GLN A 149 -6.00 -1.70 -5.36
CA GLN A 149 -5.35 -0.94 -4.30
C GLN A 149 -6.08 0.38 -4.02
N ARG A 150 -6.41 1.16 -5.03
CA ARG A 150 -7.19 2.40 -4.86
C ARG A 150 -8.59 2.14 -4.30
N VAL A 151 -9.23 1.01 -4.61
CA VAL A 151 -10.48 0.61 -3.96
C VAL A 151 -10.28 0.29 -2.47
N SER A 152 -9.18 -0.37 -2.11
CA SER A 152 -8.81 -0.62 -0.70
C SER A 152 -8.60 0.69 0.06
N ILE A 153 -7.88 1.64 -0.55
CA ILE A 153 -7.69 3.00 0.01
C ILE A 153 -9.05 3.72 0.14
N ALA A 154 -9.89 3.70 -0.91
CA ALA A 154 -11.22 4.30 -0.87
C ALA A 154 -12.07 3.74 0.28
N ARG A 155 -12.02 2.43 0.50
CA ARG A 155 -12.72 1.75 1.60
C ARG A 155 -12.22 2.21 2.96
N ALA A 156 -10.92 2.46 3.11
CA ALA A 156 -10.36 2.99 4.35
C ALA A 156 -10.79 4.45 4.58
N LEU A 157 -10.73 5.29 3.54
CA LEU A 157 -10.97 6.72 3.61
C LEU A 157 -12.43 7.13 3.74
N VAL A 158 -13.36 6.37 3.18
CA VAL A 158 -14.77 6.77 3.07
C VAL A 158 -15.43 7.08 4.40
N LYS A 159 -14.90 6.58 5.51
CA LYS A 159 -15.37 6.84 6.87
C LYS A 159 -14.62 7.98 7.59
N SER A 160 -13.68 8.67 6.93
CA SER A 160 -12.82 9.73 7.50
C SER A 160 -12.10 9.28 8.78
N PRO A 161 -11.25 8.25 8.70
CA PRO A 161 -10.55 7.74 9.87
C PRO A 161 -9.52 8.75 10.38
N GLN A 162 -9.24 8.75 11.67
CA GLN A 162 -8.17 9.54 12.27
C GLN A 162 -6.80 8.86 12.14
N ILE A 163 -6.80 7.54 11.95
CA ILE A 163 -5.60 6.72 11.85
C ILE A 163 -5.77 5.74 10.70
N ILE A 164 -4.80 5.69 9.80
CA ILE A 164 -4.73 4.70 8.72
C ILE A 164 -3.62 3.72 9.04
N LEU A 165 -3.94 2.44 8.97
CA LEU A 165 -3.02 1.33 9.15
C LEU A 165 -2.82 0.64 7.80
N ALA A 166 -1.62 0.76 7.24
CA ALA A 166 -1.29 0.25 5.91
C ALA A 166 -0.20 -0.84 6.01
N ASP A 167 -0.58 -2.08 5.72
CA ASP A 167 0.32 -3.23 5.74
C ASP A 167 0.79 -3.52 4.31
N GLU A 168 2.05 -3.20 4.01
CA GLU A 168 2.69 -3.37 2.71
C GLU A 168 1.81 -2.93 1.51
N PRO A 169 1.30 -1.68 1.50
CA PRO A 169 0.31 -1.24 0.52
C PRO A 169 0.85 -1.17 -0.91
N THR A 170 2.14 -1.36 -1.12
CA THR A 170 2.83 -1.27 -2.41
C THR A 170 3.37 -2.62 -2.90
N GLY A 171 3.39 -3.65 -2.07
CA GLY A 171 4.08 -4.92 -2.31
C GLY A 171 3.65 -5.72 -3.54
N ASN A 172 2.49 -5.41 -4.14
CA ASN A 172 1.96 -6.07 -5.34
C ASN A 172 1.78 -5.08 -6.51
N LEU A 173 2.47 -3.95 -6.49
CA LEU A 173 2.34 -2.88 -7.49
C LEU A 173 3.64 -2.70 -8.27
N ASP A 174 3.50 -2.25 -9.52
CA ASP A 174 4.61 -1.68 -10.27
C ASP A 174 5.04 -0.33 -9.67
N GLU A 175 6.18 0.18 -10.08
CA GLU A 175 6.76 1.39 -9.51
C GLU A 175 5.85 2.62 -9.68
N GLU A 176 5.21 2.79 -10.84
CA GLU A 176 4.31 3.93 -11.09
C GLU A 176 3.11 3.92 -10.13
N ASN A 177 2.46 2.75 -9.96
CA ASN A 177 1.36 2.61 -9.02
C ASN A 177 1.82 2.68 -7.57
N THR A 178 3.06 2.26 -7.25
CA THR A 178 3.70 2.43 -5.95
C THR A 178 3.84 3.91 -5.60
N ILE A 179 4.49 4.71 -6.45
CA ILE A 179 4.64 6.16 -6.27
C ILE A 179 3.27 6.82 -6.11
N ARG A 180 2.32 6.50 -6.99
CA ARG A 180 0.97 7.07 -6.94
C ARG A 180 0.22 6.71 -5.65
N THR A 181 0.36 5.48 -5.15
CA THR A 181 -0.22 5.03 -3.87
C THR A 181 0.41 5.76 -2.70
N MET A 182 1.73 5.87 -2.68
CA MET A 182 2.45 6.57 -1.62
C MET A 182 2.18 8.08 -1.62
N SER A 183 2.05 8.71 -2.79
CA SER A 183 1.64 10.11 -2.91
C SER A 183 0.27 10.38 -2.29
N ILE A 184 -0.69 9.48 -2.53
CA ILE A 184 -2.01 9.55 -1.89
C ILE A 184 -1.89 9.43 -0.37
N LEU A 185 -1.15 8.44 0.14
CA LEU A 185 -0.96 8.24 1.58
C LEU A 185 -0.23 9.42 2.23
N ARG A 186 0.77 9.98 1.55
CA ARG A 186 1.49 11.18 1.98
C ARG A 186 0.58 12.39 2.09
N ALA A 187 -0.26 12.64 1.11
CA ALA A 187 -1.21 13.74 1.14
C ALA A 187 -2.22 13.59 2.28
N ILE A 188 -2.76 12.38 2.48
CA ILE A 188 -3.69 12.06 3.56
C ILE A 188 -3.05 12.22 4.92
N SER A 189 -1.76 11.92 5.07
CA SER A 189 -1.05 12.01 6.34
C SER A 189 -0.94 13.44 6.90
N LYS A 190 -1.23 14.46 6.11
CA LYS A 190 -1.35 15.84 6.58
C LYS A 190 -2.56 16.04 7.50
N GLU A 191 -3.63 15.26 7.30
CA GLU A 191 -4.89 15.37 8.03
C GLU A 191 -5.07 14.28 9.11
N CYS A 192 -4.42 13.12 8.96
CA CYS A 192 -4.51 12.01 9.90
C CYS A 192 -3.17 11.29 10.07
N LEU A 193 -3.06 10.43 11.08
CA LEU A 193 -1.89 9.57 11.24
C LEU A 193 -1.96 8.40 10.25
N VAL A 194 -0.91 8.22 9.45
CA VAL A 194 -0.72 7.04 8.60
C VAL A 194 0.43 6.21 9.16
N ILE A 195 0.16 4.98 9.57
CA ILE A 195 1.17 4.01 9.99
C ILE A 195 1.34 3.02 8.86
N LEU A 196 2.50 3.04 8.24
CA LEU A 196 2.87 2.22 7.09
C LEU A 196 3.86 1.14 7.52
N VAL A 197 3.60 -0.10 7.16
CA VAL A 197 4.60 -1.18 7.21
C VAL A 197 5.18 -1.37 5.81
N SER A 198 6.50 -1.38 5.70
CA SER A 198 7.22 -1.65 4.46
C SER A 198 8.53 -2.39 4.73
N HIS A 199 9.04 -3.07 3.73
CA HIS A 199 10.41 -3.58 3.68
C HIS A 199 11.29 -2.75 2.72
N GLU A 200 10.72 -1.78 2.02
CA GLU A 200 11.39 -0.93 1.04
C GLU A 200 11.92 0.35 1.69
N ARG A 201 13.22 0.37 2.02
CA ARG A 201 13.89 1.51 2.66
C ARG A 201 13.79 2.79 1.84
N ARG A 202 13.99 2.72 0.51
CA ARG A 202 13.96 3.89 -0.40
C ARG A 202 12.61 4.62 -0.34
N ILE A 203 11.51 3.85 -0.33
CA ILE A 203 10.15 4.40 -0.23
C ILE A 203 9.94 5.05 1.14
N ALA A 204 10.39 4.41 2.21
CA ALA A 204 10.26 4.96 3.54
C ALA A 204 11.05 6.27 3.70
N GLU A 205 12.30 6.29 3.25
CA GLU A 205 13.18 7.46 3.34
C GLU A 205 12.68 8.64 2.50
N PHE A 206 11.97 8.38 1.40
CA PHE A 206 11.41 9.46 0.58
C PHE A 206 10.08 9.98 1.14
N PHE A 207 9.15 9.10 1.54
CA PHE A 207 7.78 9.50 1.84
C PHE A 207 7.48 9.72 3.33
N ALA A 208 8.18 9.03 4.26
CA ALA A 208 7.83 9.07 5.67
C ALA A 208 8.38 10.30 6.39
N ASP A 209 7.63 10.80 7.38
CA ASP A 209 8.09 11.83 8.32
C ASP A 209 8.96 11.23 9.42
N ARG A 210 8.66 10.00 9.86
CA ARG A 210 9.36 9.28 10.92
C ARG A 210 9.50 7.82 10.55
N ILE A 211 10.65 7.24 10.86
CA ILE A 211 11.00 5.86 10.57
C ILE A 211 11.29 5.11 11.86
N LEU A 212 10.61 3.96 12.00
CA LEU A 212 10.80 3.01 13.09
C LEU A 212 11.42 1.74 12.52
N GLU A 213 12.61 1.35 12.95
CA GLU A 213 13.21 0.08 12.56
C GLU A 213 12.90 -0.99 13.62
N ILE A 214 12.24 -2.08 13.22
CA ILE A 214 11.94 -3.22 14.08
C ILE A 214 12.78 -4.43 13.70
N LYS A 215 13.38 -5.06 14.69
CA LYS A 215 14.14 -6.30 14.55
C LYS A 215 13.85 -7.21 15.74
N ASP A 216 13.60 -8.48 15.48
CA ASP A 216 13.36 -9.53 16.51
C ASP A 216 12.30 -9.11 17.54
N GLY A 217 11.27 -8.35 17.10
CA GLY A 217 10.18 -7.89 17.96
C GLY A 217 10.48 -6.67 18.82
N GLU A 218 11.63 -6.02 18.65
CA GLU A 218 12.02 -4.81 19.37
C GLU A 218 12.22 -3.64 18.40
N ILE A 219 11.95 -2.41 18.87
CA ILE A 219 12.28 -1.19 18.12
C ILE A 219 13.76 -0.90 18.33
N THR A 220 14.54 -1.03 17.27
CA THR A 220 16.00 -0.81 17.30
C THR A 220 16.39 0.62 16.99
N LYS A 221 15.59 1.31 16.16
CA LYS A 221 15.78 2.73 15.85
C LYS A 221 14.42 3.42 15.71
N ASP A 222 14.41 4.68 16.12
CA ASP A 222 13.28 5.59 16.05
C ASP A 222 13.83 6.99 15.78
N TYR A 223 13.52 7.55 14.60
CA TYR A 223 14.06 8.84 14.18
C TYR A 223 13.13 9.58 13.23
N ASP A 224 13.14 10.90 13.35
CA ASP A 224 12.48 11.78 12.39
C ASP A 224 13.25 11.80 11.08
N ASN A 225 12.54 11.65 9.99
CA ASN A 225 13.12 11.60 8.66
C ASN A 225 13.06 13.00 8.02
N HIS A 226 14.19 13.67 7.99
CA HIS A 226 14.35 15.01 7.39
C HIS A 226 14.89 14.98 5.96
N SER A 227 15.06 13.81 5.40
CA SER A 227 15.58 13.64 4.04
C SER A 227 14.53 14.00 3.00
N GLY A 228 14.41 15.29 2.70
CA GLY A 228 13.75 15.78 1.48
C GLY A 228 14.55 15.45 0.24
N SER A 229 14.93 14.19 0.06
CA SER A 229 15.70 13.72 -1.07
C SER A 229 14.77 13.42 -2.24
N SER A 230 15.29 13.63 -3.44
CA SER A 230 14.65 13.17 -4.65
C SER A 230 14.56 11.64 -4.67
N TYR A 231 13.47 11.09 -5.18
CA TYR A 231 13.32 9.66 -5.42
C TYR A 231 13.81 9.33 -6.82
N GLU A 232 14.84 8.51 -6.90
CA GLU A 232 15.32 7.97 -8.16
C GLU A 232 14.50 6.73 -8.51
N ARG A 233 13.87 6.74 -9.70
CA ARG A 233 13.14 5.57 -10.22
C ARG A 233 14.09 4.40 -10.41
N SER A 234 13.58 3.20 -10.32
CA SER A 234 14.32 1.98 -10.64
C SER A 234 14.72 1.97 -12.13
N ASP A 235 15.63 1.09 -12.45
CA ASP A 235 16.11 0.93 -13.82
C ASP A 235 14.93 0.63 -14.77
N ASP A 236 14.67 1.55 -15.68
CA ASP A 236 13.63 1.47 -16.71
C ASP A 236 14.14 0.80 -18.00
N GLY A 237 15.36 0.26 -17.96
CA GLY A 237 16.03 -0.32 -19.12
C GLY A 237 16.65 0.70 -20.06
N ASN A 238 16.52 2.00 -19.81
CA ASN A 238 17.08 3.08 -20.60
C ASN A 238 18.48 3.48 -20.10
N ILE A 239 19.25 4.03 -20.99
CA ILE A 239 20.62 4.51 -20.72
C ILE A 239 20.60 6.02 -20.59
N TYR A 240 21.03 6.53 -19.44
CA TYR A 240 21.18 7.96 -19.18
C TYR A 240 22.67 8.32 -19.17
N LEU A 241 23.17 9.01 -20.22
CA LEU A 241 24.57 9.31 -20.40
C LEU A 241 25.22 10.05 -19.22
N PRO A 242 24.57 10.98 -18.53
CA PRO A 242 25.15 11.64 -17.37
C PRO A 242 25.45 10.72 -16.16
N GLU A 243 24.84 9.53 -16.11
CA GLU A 243 25.12 8.51 -15.05
C GLU A 243 26.39 7.70 -15.34
N LEU A 244 26.96 7.84 -16.54
CA LEU A 244 28.12 7.08 -17.02
C LEU A 244 29.40 7.95 -17.11
N THR A 245 30.52 7.30 -17.05
CA THR A 245 31.83 7.97 -17.30
C THR A 245 32.10 8.04 -18.79
N CYS A 246 32.25 9.25 -19.33
CA CYS A 246 32.50 9.48 -20.72
C CYS A 246 34.01 9.53 -21.01
N GLN A 247 34.45 8.87 -22.07
CA GLN A 247 35.78 9.02 -22.68
C GLN A 247 35.60 9.41 -24.13
N ALA A 248 35.92 10.65 -24.46
CA ALA A 248 35.86 11.15 -25.83
C ALA A 248 37.17 10.82 -26.58
N MET A 249 37.05 10.30 -27.79
CA MET A 249 38.16 10.11 -28.74
C MET A 249 37.93 10.97 -29.98
N GLN A 250 38.82 11.89 -30.24
CA GLN A 250 38.80 12.71 -31.46
C GLN A 250 39.81 12.23 -32.47
N SER A 251 39.38 12.03 -33.69
CA SER A 251 40.28 11.69 -34.83
C SER A 251 39.76 12.35 -36.09
N TYR A 252 40.53 13.31 -36.63
CA TYR A 252 40.21 14.17 -37.80
C TYR A 252 38.88 14.94 -37.55
N GLU A 253 37.88 14.76 -38.39
CA GLU A 253 36.57 15.39 -38.31
C GLU A 253 35.52 14.51 -37.58
N ASN A 254 35.98 13.38 -36.99
CA ASN A 254 35.08 12.41 -36.31
C ASN A 254 35.30 12.49 -34.80
N GLU A 255 34.22 12.51 -34.08
CA GLU A 255 34.17 12.42 -32.64
C GLU A 255 33.48 11.11 -32.24
N ILE A 256 34.09 10.37 -31.34
CA ILE A 256 33.55 9.11 -30.79
C ILE A 256 33.56 9.24 -29.29
N GLU A 257 32.40 9.17 -28.70
CA GLU A 257 32.20 9.16 -27.26
C GLU A 257 31.90 7.73 -26.78
N VAL A 258 32.61 7.31 -25.75
CA VAL A 258 32.44 6.00 -25.13
C VAL A 258 32.01 6.22 -23.68
N TYR A 259 30.85 5.75 -23.33
CA TYR A 259 30.29 5.83 -21.99
C TYR A 259 30.36 4.48 -21.28
N GLN A 260 30.88 4.45 -20.05
CA GLN A 260 31.08 3.24 -19.26
C GLN A 260 30.63 3.47 -17.82
N ASN A 261 30.13 2.42 -17.15
CA ASN A 261 29.90 2.45 -15.74
C ASN A 261 31.22 2.50 -14.97
N ALA A 262 31.39 3.46 -14.08
CA ALA A 262 32.66 3.71 -13.35
C ALA A 262 33.11 2.51 -12.49
N ASP A 263 32.19 1.69 -12.03
CA ASP A 263 32.46 0.56 -11.13
C ASP A 263 32.52 -0.80 -11.84
N SER A 264 32.35 -0.84 -13.18
CA SER A 264 32.36 -2.11 -13.91
C SER A 264 33.77 -2.66 -14.07
N LYS A 265 33.97 -3.92 -13.66
CA LYS A 265 35.15 -4.74 -13.98
C LYS A 265 34.95 -5.46 -15.32
N GLU A 266 34.29 -4.82 -16.25
CA GLU A 266 34.02 -5.40 -17.57
C GLU A 266 35.28 -5.47 -18.43
N GLU A 267 35.34 -6.48 -19.32
CA GLU A 267 36.43 -6.61 -20.25
C GLU A 267 36.48 -5.42 -21.21
N PRO A 268 37.70 -5.00 -21.66
CA PRO A 268 37.85 -3.85 -22.52
C PRO A 268 37.13 -4.03 -23.86
N ILE A 269 36.26 -3.07 -24.20
CA ILE A 269 35.47 -3.09 -25.43
C ILE A 269 36.44 -2.96 -26.66
N ARG A 270 36.32 -3.89 -27.62
CA ARG A 270 37.05 -3.85 -28.88
C ARG A 270 36.07 -3.78 -30.05
N LEU A 271 35.84 -2.57 -30.57
CA LEU A 271 35.00 -2.33 -31.72
C LEU A 271 35.86 -1.96 -32.96
N LYS A 272 35.53 -2.55 -34.09
CA LYS A 272 36.05 -2.10 -35.41
C LYS A 272 34.92 -1.41 -36.14
N MET A 273 35.12 -0.13 -36.43
CA MET A 273 34.16 0.69 -37.17
C MET A 273 34.75 1.10 -38.51
N ALA A 274 33.96 1.02 -39.56
CA ALA A 274 34.34 1.45 -40.90
C ALA A 274 33.21 2.24 -41.54
N TRP A 275 33.53 3.45 -42.02
CA TRP A 275 32.60 4.28 -42.77
C TRP A 275 32.85 4.09 -44.27
N LYS A 276 31.87 3.65 -45.03
CA LYS A 276 32.00 3.45 -46.48
C LYS A 276 30.66 3.71 -47.17
N SER A 277 30.69 4.55 -48.21
CA SER A 277 29.52 4.88 -49.07
C SER A 277 28.30 5.34 -48.27
N GLY A 278 28.50 6.19 -47.25
CA GLY A 278 27.43 6.72 -46.43
C GLY A 278 26.83 5.71 -45.42
N LYS A 279 27.53 4.59 -45.18
CA LYS A 279 27.11 3.56 -44.23
C LYS A 279 28.19 3.30 -43.19
N LEU A 280 27.79 3.20 -41.91
CA LEU A 280 28.65 2.80 -40.81
C LEU A 280 28.56 1.27 -40.61
N TYR A 281 29.72 0.62 -40.72
CA TYR A 281 29.88 -0.81 -40.44
C TYR A 281 30.54 -0.97 -39.09
N ILE A 282 29.93 -1.74 -38.19
CA ILE A 282 30.42 -2.02 -36.83
C ILE A 282 30.64 -3.52 -36.70
N ARG A 283 31.80 -3.91 -36.17
CA ARG A 283 32.11 -5.30 -35.80
C ARG A 283 32.68 -5.33 -34.40
N SER A 284 32.06 -6.16 -33.54
CA SER A 284 32.61 -6.51 -32.24
C SER A 284 33.47 -7.78 -32.37
N ASP A 285 34.63 -7.79 -31.75
CA ASP A 285 35.51 -8.99 -31.64
C ASP A 285 35.23 -9.71 -30.29
N MET A 286 34.17 -9.33 -29.58
CA MET A 286 33.80 -9.85 -28.27
C MET A 286 32.63 -10.82 -28.36
N ALA A 287 32.44 -11.63 -27.29
CA ALA A 287 31.26 -12.48 -27.09
C ALA A 287 29.99 -11.70 -26.72
N SER A 288 30.10 -10.38 -26.57
CA SER A 288 28.98 -9.50 -26.19
C SER A 288 28.13 -9.09 -27.39
N ASP A 289 26.83 -9.02 -27.20
CA ASP A 289 25.91 -8.57 -28.23
C ASP A 289 26.06 -7.06 -28.50
N VAL A 290 25.95 -6.65 -29.77
CA VAL A 290 25.83 -5.25 -30.15
C VAL A 290 24.34 -4.95 -30.30
N ILE A 291 23.81 -4.09 -29.45
CA ILE A 291 22.43 -3.66 -29.48
C ILE A 291 22.36 -2.24 -29.99
N PHE A 292 21.55 -1.98 -31.02
CA PHE A 292 21.25 -0.64 -31.47
C PHE A 292 20.08 -0.09 -30.68
N ALA A 293 20.31 0.97 -29.89
CA ALA A 293 19.27 1.60 -29.11
C ALA A 293 18.16 2.19 -30.00
N GLY A 294 16.91 2.12 -29.58
CA GLY A 294 15.72 2.61 -30.25
C GLY A 294 14.47 1.85 -29.84
N GLU A 295 13.29 2.27 -30.34
CA GLU A 295 11.99 1.70 -29.96
C GLU A 295 11.91 0.16 -30.14
N GLU A 296 12.54 -0.39 -31.19
CA GLU A 296 12.55 -1.83 -31.45
C GLU A 296 13.43 -2.62 -30.45
N ALA A 297 14.44 -1.97 -29.86
CA ALA A 297 15.32 -2.60 -28.87
C ALA A 297 14.75 -2.54 -27.43
N GLY A 298 13.70 -1.75 -27.20
CA GLY A 298 13.13 -1.52 -25.87
C GLY A 298 14.08 -0.79 -24.92
N CYS A 299 15.10 -0.11 -25.46
CA CYS A 299 16.09 0.67 -24.72
C CYS A 299 16.39 1.94 -25.50
N GLU A 300 16.26 3.10 -24.86
CA GLU A 300 16.58 4.41 -25.42
C GLU A 300 17.79 5.00 -24.68
N ILE A 301 18.52 5.88 -25.37
CA ILE A 301 19.66 6.61 -24.82
C ILE A 301 19.29 8.07 -24.69
N PHE A 302 19.45 8.62 -23.48
CA PHE A 302 19.13 10.01 -23.16
C PHE A 302 20.40 10.80 -22.79
N ASP A 303 20.53 11.98 -23.35
CA ASP A 303 21.61 12.97 -23.03
C ASP A 303 21.28 13.70 -21.71
N GLU A 304 20.03 13.62 -21.23
CA GLU A 304 19.57 14.24 -20.00
C GLU A 304 19.69 13.27 -18.82
N PRO A 305 19.85 13.79 -17.59
CA PRO A 305 19.86 12.94 -16.40
C PRO A 305 18.49 12.27 -16.21
N ARG A 306 18.52 11.08 -15.58
CA ARG A 306 17.29 10.33 -15.23
C ARG A 306 16.31 11.23 -14.48
N PRO A 307 15.03 11.26 -14.87
CA PRO A 307 14.02 12.04 -14.17
C PRO A 307 13.91 11.62 -12.69
N LYS A 308 14.09 12.58 -11.79
CA LYS A 308 13.91 12.38 -10.36
C LYS A 308 12.53 12.89 -9.96
N LEU A 309 11.90 12.20 -9.05
CA LEU A 309 10.66 12.65 -8.44
C LEU A 309 11.01 13.53 -7.25
N GLU A 310 10.53 14.76 -7.25
CA GLU A 310 10.67 15.68 -6.13
C GLU A 310 9.42 15.63 -5.23
N MET A 311 9.58 15.96 -3.95
CA MET A 311 8.45 15.93 -3.00
C MET A 311 7.34 16.91 -3.40
N GLU A 312 7.67 18.00 -4.07
CA GLU A 312 6.71 18.99 -4.57
C GLU A 312 5.74 18.39 -5.61
N ASP A 313 6.20 17.44 -6.42
CA ASP A 313 5.38 16.73 -7.41
C ASP A 313 4.36 15.78 -6.77
N VAL A 314 4.65 15.34 -5.55
CA VAL A 314 3.85 14.37 -4.78
C VAL A 314 2.67 15.01 -4.06
N GLU A 315 2.75 16.29 -3.72
CA GLU A 315 1.82 16.96 -2.79
C GLU A 315 0.49 17.44 -3.39
N ASN A 316 0.21 17.16 -4.66
CA ASN A 316 -0.95 17.70 -5.39
C ASN A 316 -2.28 16.99 -5.15
N PHE A 317 -2.39 16.09 -4.15
CA PHE A 317 -3.65 15.43 -3.81
C PHE A 317 -4.37 16.18 -2.69
N SER A 318 -5.59 16.67 -2.94
CA SER A 318 -6.45 17.25 -1.91
C SER A 318 -7.60 16.30 -1.59
N TYR A 319 -7.85 16.10 -0.31
CA TYR A 319 -8.90 15.22 0.18
C TYR A 319 -9.59 15.86 1.38
N GLU A 320 -10.86 16.16 1.22
CA GLU A 320 -11.68 16.73 2.30
C GLU A 320 -12.96 15.93 2.46
N LEU A 321 -13.09 15.23 3.59
CA LEU A 321 -14.34 14.58 3.97
C LEU A 321 -14.71 14.94 5.41
N SER A 322 -15.95 15.34 5.60
CA SER A 322 -16.48 15.58 6.95
C SER A 322 -16.44 14.31 7.79
N PRO A 323 -16.08 14.39 9.08
CA PRO A 323 -16.19 13.31 10.03
C PRO A 323 -17.60 12.71 10.07
N LEU A 324 -17.71 11.44 10.39
CA LEU A 324 -18.98 10.74 10.50
C LEU A 324 -19.26 10.37 11.96
N GLU A 325 -20.51 10.50 12.36
CA GLU A 325 -20.98 9.98 13.64
C GLU A 325 -21.46 8.54 13.49
N MET A 326 -21.04 7.68 14.42
CA MET A 326 -21.52 6.30 14.47
C MET A 326 -22.99 6.22 14.83
N SER A 327 -23.67 5.27 14.21
CA SER A 327 -25.01 4.90 14.63
C SER A 327 -25.01 4.36 16.06
N LYS A 328 -25.92 4.85 16.89
CA LYS A 328 -26.14 4.32 18.25
C LYS A 328 -26.62 2.86 18.25
N LYS A 329 -27.02 2.34 17.08
CA LYS A 329 -27.43 0.93 16.90
C LYS A 329 -26.22 0.11 16.48
N SER A 330 -25.65 -0.64 17.41
CA SER A 330 -24.60 -1.62 17.10
C SER A 330 -25.19 -2.78 16.28
N GLY A 331 -24.59 -3.03 15.11
CA GLY A 331 -24.89 -4.18 14.26
C GLY A 331 -25.61 -3.85 12.96
N LEU A 332 -25.46 -4.74 11.99
CA LEU A 332 -26.23 -4.69 10.74
C LEU A 332 -27.73 -4.80 11.07
N SER A 333 -28.53 -3.89 10.52
CA SER A 333 -29.99 -4.00 10.68
C SER A 333 -30.44 -5.35 10.07
N TRP A 334 -31.48 -5.97 10.68
CA TRP A 334 -32.08 -7.19 10.16
C TRP A 334 -32.38 -7.10 8.64
N LYS A 335 -32.77 -5.93 8.19
CA LYS A 335 -33.05 -5.60 6.79
C LYS A 335 -31.78 -5.64 5.93
N ALA A 336 -30.65 -5.15 6.44
CA ALA A 336 -29.35 -5.19 5.75
C ALA A 336 -28.79 -6.62 5.70
N THR A 337 -28.91 -7.37 6.80
CA THR A 337 -28.52 -8.78 6.86
C THR A 337 -29.31 -9.61 5.85
N TRP A 338 -30.62 -9.45 5.78
CA TRP A 338 -31.46 -10.11 4.78
C TRP A 338 -31.08 -9.74 3.35
N ARG A 339 -30.82 -8.47 3.08
CA ARG A 339 -30.40 -8.00 1.76
C ARG A 339 -29.08 -8.63 1.34
N MET A 340 -28.08 -8.65 2.22
CA MET A 340 -26.80 -9.31 1.97
C MET A 340 -26.97 -10.82 1.75
N THR A 341 -27.81 -11.47 2.53
CA THR A 341 -28.12 -12.90 2.36
C THR A 341 -28.78 -13.16 1.01
N LEU A 342 -29.72 -12.32 0.59
CA LEU A 342 -30.38 -12.44 -0.72
C LEU A 342 -29.43 -12.18 -1.90
N GLU A 343 -28.53 -11.22 -1.75
CA GLU A 343 -27.50 -10.94 -2.76
C GLU A 343 -26.50 -12.10 -2.87
N ASN A 344 -26.07 -12.66 -1.75
CA ASN A 344 -25.23 -13.86 -1.73
C ASN A 344 -25.96 -15.08 -2.35
N LEU A 345 -27.24 -15.25 -2.10
CA LEU A 345 -28.05 -16.30 -2.74
C LEU A 345 -28.16 -16.14 -4.26
N LYS A 346 -28.18 -14.91 -4.78
CA LYS A 346 -28.16 -14.64 -6.23
C LYS A 346 -26.84 -14.99 -6.88
N LEU A 347 -25.73 -14.91 -6.16
CA LEU A 347 -24.38 -15.30 -6.65
C LEU A 347 -24.21 -16.82 -6.68
N LEU A 348 -24.95 -17.55 -5.86
CA LEU A 348 -24.97 -19.01 -5.89
C LEU A 348 -25.67 -19.50 -7.17
N GLY A 349 -25.06 -20.44 -7.86
CA GLY A 349 -25.71 -21.11 -9.01
C GLY A 349 -27.03 -21.74 -8.58
N LYS A 350 -28.02 -21.86 -9.53
CA LYS A 350 -29.39 -22.30 -9.24
C LYS A 350 -29.49 -23.56 -8.35
N LYS A 351 -28.56 -24.52 -8.51
CA LYS A 351 -28.52 -25.75 -7.71
C LYS A 351 -28.12 -25.50 -6.23
N GLN A 352 -27.15 -24.61 -6.00
CA GLN A 352 -26.66 -24.29 -4.66
C GLN A 352 -27.66 -23.39 -3.90
N ALA A 353 -28.31 -22.44 -4.59
CA ALA A 353 -29.39 -21.64 -4.02
C ALA A 353 -30.56 -22.50 -3.55
N PHE A 354 -30.92 -23.56 -4.31
CA PHE A 354 -31.97 -24.50 -3.96
C PHE A 354 -31.64 -25.30 -2.69
N ILE A 355 -30.39 -25.74 -2.50
CA ILE A 355 -29.94 -26.43 -1.28
C ILE A 355 -30.06 -25.52 -0.05
N VAL A 356 -29.64 -24.25 -0.16
CA VAL A 356 -29.74 -23.28 0.95
C VAL A 356 -31.21 -23.02 1.33
N VAL A 357 -32.10 -22.93 0.34
CA VAL A 357 -33.55 -22.77 0.61
C VAL A 357 -34.11 -24.00 1.33
N ILE A 358 -33.73 -25.21 0.94
CA ILE A 358 -34.16 -26.45 1.63
C ILE A 358 -33.64 -26.44 3.08
N LEU A 359 -32.36 -26.11 3.32
CA LEU A 359 -31.80 -26.05 4.66
C LEU A 359 -32.47 -24.99 5.55
N LEU A 360 -32.87 -23.85 4.98
CA LEU A 360 -33.65 -22.84 5.72
C LEU A 360 -35.05 -23.34 6.07
N ILE A 361 -35.75 -24.02 5.16
CA ILE A 361 -37.07 -24.59 5.40
C ILE A 361 -36.99 -25.67 6.49
N THR A 362 -35.98 -26.57 6.42
CA THR A 362 -35.78 -27.61 7.42
C THR A 362 -35.44 -27.03 8.81
N ALA A 363 -34.64 -25.97 8.88
CA ALA A 363 -34.33 -25.29 10.13
C ALA A 363 -35.56 -24.63 10.75
N ILE A 364 -36.45 -24.02 9.97
CA ILE A 364 -37.71 -23.45 10.41
C ILE A 364 -38.65 -24.54 10.91
N MET A 365 -38.75 -25.67 10.21
CA MET A 365 -39.58 -26.81 10.60
C MET A 365 -39.12 -27.51 11.89
N LEU A 366 -37.78 -27.45 12.18
CA LEU A 366 -37.23 -28.00 13.43
C LEU A 366 -37.32 -27.02 14.61
N SER A 367 -37.63 -25.74 14.35
CA SER A 367 -37.81 -24.71 15.39
C SER A 367 -39.26 -24.48 15.79
N LEU A 368 -40.21 -25.09 15.11
CA LEU A 368 -41.63 -25.18 15.43
C LEU A 368 -41.95 -26.49 16.18
#